data_158232d4612a474217ae5ad3cd322227
#
_entry.id   158232d4612a474217ae5ad3cd322227
#
_cell.length_a   1.000
_cell.length_b   1.000
_cell.length_c   1.000
_cell.angle_alpha   90.00
_cell.angle_beta   90.00
_cell.angle_gamma   90.00
#
_symmetry.space_group_name_H-M   'P 1'
#
loop_
_entity.id
_entity.type
_entity.pdbx_description
1 polymer ?
#
loop_
_entity_poly.entity_id
_entity_poly.type
_entity_poly.pdbx_seq_one_letter_code
_entity_poly.pdbx_strand_id
1 'polypeptide(L)'
;QLQVVLDLEPAGRPGLYRERNRETLERNEAIDYTLAHDDGRHPEGWRRADIVLVGVSRVGKTPISLYLASLGRKVANVPLVGGEAPPELFQLHRRRVVGLTIEPDQLLAHRRWRERRLKVSLSGSYSNPLKLREELEAARRVFLQGGFAVVDITGKPVEVSAKEILEAVGH
;
A
#
# COMPACT_ATOMS: atom_id res chain seq x y z
N GLN A 1 23.39 -35.91 20.06
CA GLN A 1 22.30 -36.81 20.51
C GLN A 1 20.93 -36.43 19.91
N LEU A 2 20.60 -35.15 19.74
CA LEU A 2 19.35 -34.69 19.09
C LEU A 2 19.30 -35.00 17.57
N GLN A 3 20.42 -35.01 16.90
CA GLN A 3 20.51 -35.30 15.47
C GLN A 3 20.06 -36.73 15.14
N VAL A 4 20.38 -37.69 16.00
CA VAL A 4 20.00 -39.10 15.84
C VAL A 4 18.50 -39.35 16.04
N VAL A 5 17.86 -38.52 16.85
CA VAL A 5 16.42 -38.64 17.14
C VAL A 5 15.54 -38.00 16.06
N LEU A 6 16.03 -36.95 15.40
CA LEU A 6 15.25 -36.18 14.42
C LEU A 6 15.63 -36.48 12.96
N ASP A 7 16.67 -37.27 12.74
CA ASP A 7 17.25 -37.55 11.40
C ASP A 7 17.49 -36.27 10.57
N LEU A 8 17.86 -35.18 11.23
CA LEU A 8 18.06 -33.86 10.64
C LEU A 8 19.48 -33.38 10.91
N GLU A 9 20.14 -32.89 9.88
CA GLU A 9 21.41 -32.20 10.07
C GLU A 9 21.21 -30.82 10.75
N PRO A 10 21.95 -30.52 11.85
CA PRO A 10 21.92 -29.20 12.45
C PRO A 10 22.34 -28.15 11.43
N ALA A 11 21.61 -27.04 11.37
CA ALA A 11 21.91 -25.94 10.43
C ALA A 11 23.32 -25.32 10.62
N GLY A 12 24.03 -25.66 11.68
CA GLY A 12 25.45 -25.33 11.92
C GLY A 12 25.78 -23.83 11.95
N ARG A 13 24.79 -22.94 11.93
CA ARG A 13 24.97 -21.48 11.93
C ARG A 13 24.66 -20.89 13.32
N PRO A 14 25.65 -20.45 14.09
CA PRO A 14 25.43 -19.75 15.35
C PRO A 14 24.67 -18.43 15.08
N GLY A 15 23.61 -18.17 15.84
CA GLY A 15 22.83 -16.91 15.69
C GLY A 15 21.59 -16.99 14.79
N LEU A 16 21.39 -18.07 14.01
CA LEU A 16 20.24 -18.23 13.11
C LEU A 16 18.89 -18.01 13.80
N TYR A 17 18.74 -18.46 15.05
CA TYR A 17 17.52 -18.26 15.85
C TYR A 17 17.29 -16.78 16.19
N ARG A 18 18.35 -16.02 16.47
CA ARG A 18 18.27 -14.57 16.75
C ARG A 18 17.93 -13.77 15.51
N GLU A 19 18.51 -14.12 14.36
CA GLU A 19 18.22 -13.48 13.08
C GLU A 19 16.75 -13.70 12.69
N ARG A 20 16.26 -14.94 12.74
CA ARG A 20 14.85 -15.26 12.44
C ARG A 20 13.86 -14.55 13.38
N ASN A 21 14.19 -14.44 14.66
CA ASN A 21 13.36 -13.69 15.60
C ASN A 21 13.35 -12.21 15.31
N ARG A 22 14.48 -11.63 14.92
CA ARG A 22 14.57 -10.22 14.53
C ARG A 22 13.74 -9.93 13.28
N GLU A 23 13.89 -10.71 12.22
CA GLU A 23 13.08 -10.57 11.01
C GLU A 23 11.57 -10.70 11.30
N THR A 24 11.19 -11.60 12.18
CA THR A 24 9.78 -11.78 12.57
C THR A 24 9.27 -10.56 13.34
N LEU A 25 10.07 -9.99 14.25
CA LEU A 25 9.71 -8.78 14.99
C LEU A 25 9.59 -7.58 14.04
N GLU A 26 10.53 -7.38 13.13
CA GLU A 26 10.50 -6.29 12.15
C GLU A 26 9.26 -6.38 11.24
N ARG A 27 8.87 -7.60 10.81
CA ARG A 27 7.62 -7.81 10.06
C ARG A 27 6.38 -7.48 10.88
N ASN A 28 6.32 -7.92 12.12
CA ASN A 28 5.18 -7.64 12.99
C ASN A 28 5.03 -6.14 13.23
N GLU A 29 6.13 -5.45 13.52
CA GLU A 29 6.13 -3.99 13.65
C GLU A 29 5.65 -3.29 12.36
N ALA A 30 6.08 -3.77 11.19
CA ALA A 30 5.66 -3.21 9.91
C ALA A 30 4.16 -3.43 9.66
N ILE A 31 3.63 -4.60 10.00
CA ILE A 31 2.20 -4.91 9.88
C ILE A 31 1.38 -4.04 10.84
N ASP A 32 1.76 -3.97 12.12
CA ASP A 32 1.08 -3.15 13.11
C ASP A 32 1.07 -1.66 12.73
N TYR A 33 2.24 -1.15 12.28
CA TYR A 33 2.35 0.20 11.77
C TYR A 33 1.40 0.42 10.59
N THR A 34 1.39 -0.47 9.61
CA THR A 34 0.60 -0.34 8.39
C THR A 34 -0.90 -0.37 8.68
N LEU A 35 -1.35 -1.24 9.58
CA LEU A 35 -2.74 -1.29 10.02
C LEU A 35 -3.16 0.00 10.74
N ALA A 36 -2.28 0.56 11.56
CA ALA A 36 -2.56 1.82 12.27
C ALA A 36 -2.63 3.03 11.31
N HIS A 37 -1.89 3.01 10.20
CA HIS A 37 -1.79 4.11 9.24
C HIS A 37 -2.54 3.85 7.93
N ASP A 38 -3.53 2.95 7.95
CA ASP A 38 -4.42 2.73 6.81
C ASP A 38 -5.51 3.81 6.73
N ASP A 39 -5.94 4.10 5.52
CA ASP A 39 -7.06 5.02 5.20
C ASP A 39 -6.87 6.46 5.74
N GLY A 40 -5.65 6.97 5.67
CA GLY A 40 -5.31 8.35 6.04
C GLY A 40 -5.18 8.62 7.53
N ARG A 41 -5.21 7.59 8.36
CA ARG A 41 -5.08 7.73 9.82
C ARG A 41 -3.67 8.15 10.23
N HIS A 42 -3.59 8.83 11.37
CA HIS A 42 -2.33 9.20 12.05
C HIS A 42 -1.33 9.92 11.14
N PRO A 43 -1.69 11.05 10.51
CA PRO A 43 -0.82 11.76 9.58
C PRO A 43 0.51 12.19 10.21
N GLU A 44 0.54 12.43 11.50
CA GLU A 44 1.76 12.71 12.27
C GLU A 44 2.78 11.56 12.23
N GLY A 45 2.30 10.33 11.99
CA GLY A 45 3.11 9.14 11.89
C GLY A 45 3.72 8.88 10.51
N TRP A 46 3.19 9.48 9.43
CA TRP A 46 3.60 9.15 8.05
C TRP A 46 5.09 9.37 7.75
N ARG A 47 5.74 10.26 8.48
CA ARG A 47 7.20 10.49 8.34
C ARG A 47 8.05 9.26 8.71
N ARG A 48 7.48 8.31 9.46
CA ARG A 48 8.15 7.05 9.85
C ARG A 48 7.89 5.92 8.87
N ALA A 49 7.01 6.12 7.87
CA ALA A 49 6.78 5.15 6.82
C ALA A 49 8.01 5.01 5.92
N ASP A 50 8.29 3.78 5.53
CA ASP A 50 9.24 3.51 4.45
C ASP A 50 8.62 3.91 3.11
N ILE A 51 7.32 3.66 2.95
CA ILE A 51 6.54 3.91 1.75
C ILE A 51 5.19 4.53 2.13
N VAL A 52 4.77 5.54 1.39
CA VAL A 52 3.43 6.14 1.51
C VAL A 52 2.69 5.94 0.18
N LEU A 53 1.64 5.14 0.20
CA LEU A 53 0.79 4.91 -0.97
C LEU A 53 -0.33 5.94 -1.01
N VAL A 54 -0.49 6.61 -2.14
CA VAL A 54 -1.53 7.61 -2.33
C VAL A 54 -2.37 7.31 -3.57
N GLY A 55 -3.66 7.55 -3.51
CA GLY A 55 -4.56 7.32 -4.65
C GLY A 55 -6.03 7.31 -4.27
N VAL A 56 -6.87 7.22 -5.29
CA VAL A 56 -8.33 7.23 -5.13
C VAL A 56 -8.84 6.01 -4.34
N SER A 57 -10.09 6.09 -3.87
CA SER A 57 -10.72 4.94 -3.19
C SER A 57 -10.83 3.73 -4.12
N ARG A 58 -10.48 2.55 -3.62
CA ARG A 58 -10.52 1.24 -4.30
C ARG A 58 -9.47 1.02 -5.39
N VAL A 59 -8.47 1.85 -5.47
CA VAL A 59 -7.32 1.63 -6.36
C VAL A 59 -6.43 0.45 -5.92
N GLY A 60 -6.59 -0.13 -4.72
CA GLY A 60 -5.80 -1.29 -4.27
C GLY A 60 -4.73 -0.97 -3.22
N LYS A 61 -4.76 0.22 -2.60
CA LYS A 61 -3.77 0.61 -1.57
C LYS A 61 -3.64 -0.41 -0.44
N THR A 62 -4.74 -0.76 0.22
CA THR A 62 -4.72 -1.63 1.40
C THR A 62 -4.14 -3.03 1.13
N PRO A 63 -4.53 -3.80 0.11
CA PRO A 63 -3.91 -5.10 -0.15
C PRO A 63 -2.42 -4.99 -0.48
N ILE A 64 -2.01 -3.97 -1.24
CA ILE A 64 -0.61 -3.76 -1.59
C ILE A 64 0.21 -3.37 -0.35
N SER A 65 -0.31 -2.47 0.51
CA SER A 65 0.39 -2.07 1.73
C SER A 65 0.58 -3.23 2.71
N LEU A 66 -0.42 -4.10 2.87
CA LEU A 66 -0.30 -5.28 3.71
C LEU A 66 0.71 -6.29 3.15
N TYR A 67 0.75 -6.46 1.83
CA TYR A 67 1.77 -7.29 1.20
C TYR A 67 3.18 -6.73 1.42
N LEU A 68 3.40 -5.43 1.22
CA LEU A 68 4.67 -4.77 1.51
C LEU A 68 5.05 -4.86 3.00
N ALA A 69 4.06 -4.76 3.90
CA ALA A 69 4.28 -4.93 5.33
C ALA A 69 4.71 -6.36 5.69
N SER A 70 4.19 -7.37 5.00
CA SER A 70 4.64 -8.75 5.16
C SER A 70 6.10 -8.97 4.73
N LEU A 71 6.64 -8.06 3.92
CA LEU A 71 8.05 -7.99 3.55
C LEU A 71 8.88 -7.10 4.50
N GLY A 72 8.30 -6.62 5.62
CA GLY A 72 8.96 -5.81 6.63
C GLY A 72 8.98 -4.31 6.34
N ARG A 73 8.18 -3.81 5.39
CA ARG A 73 8.11 -2.37 5.05
C ARG A 73 6.97 -1.68 5.79
N LYS A 74 7.25 -0.60 6.51
CA LYS A 74 6.23 0.25 7.14
C LYS A 74 5.54 1.09 6.06
N VAL A 75 4.25 0.87 5.84
CA VAL A 75 3.50 1.54 4.78
C VAL A 75 2.34 2.35 5.35
N ALA A 76 2.21 3.59 4.93
CA ALA A 76 1.01 4.38 5.19
C ALA A 76 0.16 4.51 3.93
N ASN A 77 -1.16 4.53 4.07
CA ASN A 77 -2.10 4.71 2.97
C ASN A 77 -2.85 6.03 3.09
N VAL A 78 -2.76 6.84 2.05
CA VAL A 78 -3.42 8.14 1.99
C VAL A 78 -4.48 8.12 0.88
N PRO A 79 -5.77 8.14 1.22
CA PRO A 79 -6.83 8.25 0.23
C PRO A 79 -6.92 9.71 -0.26
N LEU A 80 -7.11 9.89 -1.57
CA LEU A 80 -7.50 11.17 -2.15
C LEU A 80 -9.03 11.22 -2.19
N VAL A 81 -9.59 12.14 -1.44
CA VAL A 81 -11.05 12.35 -1.35
C VAL A 81 -11.38 13.65 -2.06
N GLY A 82 -12.33 13.60 -3.02
CA GLY A 82 -12.70 14.79 -3.79
C GLY A 82 -11.57 15.37 -4.66
N GLY A 83 -10.48 14.62 -4.85
CA GLY A 83 -9.32 15.08 -5.62
C GLY A 83 -8.36 15.97 -4.84
N GLU A 84 -8.54 16.09 -3.54
CA GLU A 84 -7.66 16.86 -2.66
C GLU A 84 -6.73 15.93 -1.88
N ALA A 85 -5.52 16.41 -1.64
CA ALA A 85 -4.53 15.74 -0.81
C ALA A 85 -4.33 16.50 0.50
N PRO A 86 -4.17 15.80 1.63
CA PRO A 86 -3.84 16.46 2.89
C PRO A 86 -2.48 17.17 2.79
N PRO A 87 -2.34 18.38 3.39
CA PRO A 87 -1.10 19.16 3.29
C PRO A 87 0.15 18.42 3.81
N GLU A 88 -0.02 17.54 4.77
CA GLU A 88 1.02 16.71 5.38
C GLU A 88 1.71 15.82 4.34
N LEU A 89 0.99 15.40 3.29
CA LEU A 89 1.53 14.58 2.22
C LEU A 89 2.69 15.27 1.51
N PHE A 90 2.57 16.58 1.25
CA PHE A 90 3.61 17.36 0.56
C PHE A 90 4.82 17.71 1.44
N GLN A 91 4.75 17.45 2.74
CA GLN A 91 5.86 17.61 3.67
C GLN A 91 6.76 16.36 3.74
N LEU A 92 6.32 15.26 3.11
CA LEU A 92 7.07 14.02 3.08
C LEU A 92 8.15 14.05 2.00
N HIS A 93 9.17 13.22 2.20
CA HIS A 93 10.19 13.07 1.17
C HIS A 93 9.59 12.38 -0.06
N ARG A 94 9.56 13.09 -1.20
CA ARG A 94 8.87 12.65 -2.43
C ARG A 94 9.24 11.23 -2.90
N ARG A 95 10.48 10.76 -2.63
CA ARG A 95 10.93 9.41 -3.00
C ARG A 95 10.24 8.30 -2.21
N ARG A 96 9.58 8.61 -1.10
CA ARG A 96 8.83 7.64 -0.31
C ARG A 96 7.35 7.61 -0.68
N VAL A 97 6.88 8.56 -1.47
CA VAL A 97 5.46 8.69 -1.83
C VAL A 97 5.26 8.13 -3.23
N VAL A 98 4.32 7.19 -3.35
CA VAL A 98 3.98 6.54 -4.62
C VAL A 98 2.49 6.71 -4.88
N GLY A 99 2.17 7.36 -5.99
CA GLY A 99 0.82 7.46 -6.52
C GLY A 99 0.41 6.15 -7.20
N LEU A 100 -0.76 5.63 -6.86
CA LEU A 100 -1.33 4.49 -7.55
C LEU A 100 -2.40 4.94 -8.53
N THR A 101 -2.29 4.48 -9.76
CA THR A 101 -3.29 4.67 -10.82
C THR A 101 -3.80 3.34 -11.33
N ILE A 102 -4.97 3.37 -11.97
CA ILE A 102 -5.66 2.19 -12.52
C ILE A 102 -6.56 2.64 -13.66
N GLU A 103 -6.81 1.77 -14.63
CA GLU A 103 -7.79 2.02 -15.68
C GLU A 103 -9.19 2.28 -15.09
N PRO A 104 -9.94 3.28 -15.64
CA PRO A 104 -11.26 3.67 -15.12
C PRO A 104 -12.26 2.52 -15.06
N ASP A 105 -12.30 1.66 -16.08
CA ASP A 105 -13.25 0.56 -16.15
C ASP A 105 -12.98 -0.51 -15.09
N GLN A 106 -11.71 -0.78 -14.78
CA GLN A 106 -11.32 -1.69 -13.71
C GLN A 106 -11.66 -1.11 -12.34
N LEU A 107 -11.41 0.19 -12.13
CA LEU A 107 -11.79 0.85 -10.88
C LEU A 107 -13.30 0.84 -10.68
N LEU A 108 -14.08 1.08 -11.75
CA LEU A 108 -15.54 1.00 -11.72
C LEU A 108 -16.00 -0.40 -11.32
N ALA A 109 -15.39 -1.45 -11.87
CA ALA A 109 -15.69 -2.83 -11.51
C ALA A 109 -15.43 -3.12 -10.03
N HIS A 110 -14.29 -2.64 -9.48
CA HIS A 110 -13.95 -2.78 -8.06
C HIS A 110 -14.96 -2.06 -7.15
N ARG A 111 -15.40 -0.86 -7.52
CA ARG A 111 -16.40 -0.10 -6.75
C ARG A 111 -17.75 -0.77 -6.76
N ARG A 112 -18.25 -1.21 -7.93
CA ARG A 112 -19.52 -1.96 -8.08
C ARG A 112 -19.51 -3.28 -7.32
N TRP A 113 -18.38 -3.99 -7.33
CA TRP A 113 -18.23 -5.22 -6.54
C TRP A 113 -18.36 -4.93 -5.02
N ARG A 114 -17.77 -3.84 -4.56
CA ARG A 114 -17.85 -3.41 -3.15
C ARG A 114 -19.28 -3.03 -2.74
N GLU A 115 -19.99 -2.27 -3.57
CA GLU A 115 -21.40 -1.90 -3.33
C GLU A 115 -22.27 -3.15 -3.19
N ARG A 116 -22.13 -4.09 -4.12
CA ARG A 116 -22.86 -5.37 -4.06
C ARG A 116 -22.59 -6.16 -2.80
N ARG A 117 -21.32 -6.24 -2.38
CA ARG A 117 -20.91 -6.99 -1.18
C ARG A 117 -21.42 -6.36 0.11
N LEU A 118 -21.49 -5.06 0.20
CA LEU A 118 -21.96 -4.34 1.38
C LEU A 118 -23.50 -4.23 1.42
N LYS A 119 -24.20 -4.60 0.35
CA LYS A 119 -25.66 -4.39 0.18
C LYS A 119 -26.09 -2.94 0.43
N VAL A 120 -25.21 -1.98 0.16
CA VAL A 120 -25.42 -0.54 0.36
C VAL A 120 -25.21 0.14 -0.98
N SER A 121 -26.18 0.92 -1.44
CA SER A 121 -25.94 1.90 -2.49
C SER A 121 -25.17 3.07 -1.87
N LEU A 122 -23.85 3.04 -1.98
CA LEU A 122 -23.01 4.18 -1.64
C LEU A 122 -23.37 5.30 -2.62
N SER A 123 -23.50 6.52 -2.16
CA SER A 123 -24.04 7.68 -2.93
C SER A 123 -23.95 7.54 -4.44
N GLY A 124 -24.99 7.91 -5.20
CA GLY A 124 -25.06 7.71 -6.67
C GLY A 124 -23.89 8.29 -7.49
N SER A 125 -22.90 8.90 -6.82
CA SER A 125 -21.66 9.40 -7.38
C SER A 125 -20.50 8.39 -7.31
N TYR A 126 -20.54 7.41 -6.39
CA TYR A 126 -19.42 6.51 -6.10
C TYR A 126 -19.03 5.61 -7.27
N SER A 127 -20.03 5.09 -8.00
CA SER A 127 -19.85 4.26 -9.20
C SER A 127 -20.25 5.00 -10.49
N ASN A 128 -20.21 6.34 -10.49
CA ASN A 128 -20.46 7.15 -11.68
C ASN A 128 -19.17 7.23 -12.52
N PRO A 129 -19.21 6.78 -13.80
CA PRO A 129 -18.01 6.76 -14.64
C PRO A 129 -17.37 8.14 -14.88
N LEU A 130 -18.18 9.20 -15.00
CA LEU A 130 -17.67 10.55 -15.22
C LEU A 130 -16.93 11.06 -13.97
N LYS A 131 -17.55 10.95 -12.80
CA LYS A 131 -16.92 11.36 -11.53
C LYS A 131 -15.66 10.55 -11.23
N LEU A 132 -15.66 9.27 -11.56
CA LEU A 132 -14.50 8.42 -11.40
C LEU A 132 -13.32 8.89 -12.25
N ARG A 133 -13.56 9.30 -13.50
CA ARG A 133 -12.52 9.89 -14.36
C ARG A 133 -12.02 11.23 -13.79
N GLU A 134 -12.91 12.09 -13.31
CA GLU A 134 -12.55 13.35 -12.66
C GLU A 134 -11.66 13.12 -11.43
N GLU A 135 -11.97 12.12 -10.60
CA GLU A 135 -11.16 11.74 -9.45
C GLU A 135 -9.75 11.24 -9.87
N LEU A 136 -9.66 10.42 -10.91
CA LEU A 136 -8.37 9.93 -11.42
C LEU A 136 -7.51 11.07 -11.99
N GLU A 137 -8.13 12.01 -12.72
CA GLU A 137 -7.43 13.19 -13.22
C GLU A 137 -7.00 14.13 -12.09
N ALA A 138 -7.81 14.28 -11.06
CA ALA A 138 -7.45 15.05 -9.87
C ALA A 138 -6.28 14.38 -9.12
N ALA A 139 -6.30 13.06 -8.98
CA ALA A 139 -5.20 12.31 -8.39
C ALA A 139 -3.88 12.50 -9.19
N ARG A 140 -3.96 12.48 -10.53
CA ARG A 140 -2.80 12.77 -11.38
C ARG A 140 -2.21 14.15 -11.12
N ARG A 141 -3.05 15.17 -10.96
CA ARG A 141 -2.58 16.53 -10.63
C ARG A 141 -1.84 16.55 -9.28
N VAL A 142 -2.36 15.85 -8.27
CA VAL A 142 -1.68 15.70 -6.96
C VAL A 142 -0.32 15.02 -7.11
N PHE A 143 -0.22 13.96 -7.90
CA PHE A 143 1.05 13.25 -8.14
C PHE A 143 2.08 14.14 -8.81
N LEU A 144 1.67 14.90 -9.82
CA LEU A 144 2.53 15.88 -10.51
C LEU A 144 2.98 17.00 -9.57
N GLN A 145 2.06 17.56 -8.80
CA GLN A 145 2.35 18.64 -7.82
C GLN A 145 3.38 18.18 -6.78
N GLY A 146 3.25 16.95 -6.28
CA GLY A 146 4.19 16.39 -5.31
C GLY A 146 5.49 15.85 -5.91
N GLY A 147 5.57 15.72 -7.23
CA GLY A 147 6.70 15.06 -7.91
C GLY A 147 6.84 13.60 -7.47
N PHE A 148 5.71 12.93 -7.23
CA PHE A 148 5.65 11.55 -6.76
C PHE A 148 5.83 10.58 -7.92
N ALA A 149 6.47 9.44 -7.64
CA ALA A 149 6.47 8.31 -8.57
C ALA A 149 5.04 7.78 -8.73
N VAL A 150 4.69 7.29 -9.92
CA VAL A 150 3.37 6.75 -10.21
C VAL A 150 3.50 5.31 -10.70
N VAL A 151 2.74 4.41 -10.10
CA VAL A 151 2.66 3.01 -10.50
C VAL A 151 1.25 2.71 -10.98
N ASP A 152 1.15 2.23 -12.21
CA ASP A 152 -0.10 1.73 -12.77
C ASP A 152 -0.29 0.27 -12.38
N ILE A 153 -1.40 -0.01 -11.68
CA ILE A 153 -1.71 -1.35 -11.16
C ILE A 153 -2.76 -2.09 -12.01
N THR A 154 -3.11 -1.57 -13.17
CA THR A 154 -4.14 -2.13 -14.05
C THR A 154 -3.81 -3.58 -14.42
N GLY A 155 -4.73 -4.51 -14.10
CA GLY A 155 -4.60 -5.92 -14.42
C GLY A 155 -3.43 -6.64 -13.74
N LYS A 156 -2.74 -6.00 -12.80
CA LYS A 156 -1.57 -6.58 -12.13
C LYS A 156 -1.92 -7.25 -10.80
N PRO A 157 -1.32 -8.40 -10.51
CA PRO A 157 -1.33 -8.98 -9.16
C PRO A 157 -0.68 -8.05 -8.14
N VAL A 158 -1.04 -8.24 -6.87
CA VAL A 158 -0.50 -7.43 -5.75
C VAL A 158 1.02 -7.51 -5.68
N GLU A 159 1.59 -8.69 -5.90
CA GLU A 159 3.03 -8.97 -5.84
C GLU A 159 3.80 -8.20 -6.91
N VAL A 160 3.26 -8.14 -8.13
CA VAL A 160 3.86 -7.40 -9.24
C VAL A 160 3.82 -5.91 -8.98
N SER A 161 2.66 -5.41 -8.52
CA SER A 161 2.50 -3.99 -8.15
C SER A 161 3.45 -3.60 -7.01
N ALA A 162 3.58 -4.46 -5.99
CA ALA A 162 4.49 -4.23 -4.88
C ALA A 162 5.97 -4.18 -5.32
N LYS A 163 6.37 -5.05 -6.25
CA LYS A 163 7.72 -5.04 -6.81
C LYS A 163 8.01 -3.71 -7.53
N GLU A 164 7.12 -3.25 -8.40
CA GLU A 164 7.27 -1.97 -9.10
C GLU A 164 7.33 -0.78 -8.12
N ILE A 165 6.56 -0.83 -7.02
CA ILE A 165 6.62 0.18 -5.97
C ILE A 165 7.99 0.19 -5.29
N LEU A 166 8.54 -0.97 -4.94
CA LEU A 166 9.87 -1.07 -4.34
C LEU A 166 10.94 -0.52 -5.27
N GLU A 167 10.87 -0.81 -6.56
CA GLU A 167 11.78 -0.26 -7.58
C GLU A 167 11.65 1.28 -7.68
N ALA A 168 10.42 1.80 -7.63
CA ALA A 168 10.16 3.24 -7.70
C ALA A 168 10.70 4.03 -6.50
N VAL A 169 10.77 3.43 -5.31
CA VAL A 169 11.33 4.07 -4.11
C VAL A 169 12.82 3.79 -3.92
N GLY A 170 13.42 2.97 -4.77
CA GLY A 170 14.87 2.69 -4.76
C GLY A 170 15.29 1.64 -3.73
N HIS A 171 14.46 0.64 -3.52
CA HIS A 171 14.71 -0.50 -2.62
C HIS A 171 14.85 -1.82 -3.39
#